data_5c788cf96e9af5525d9a1314bc68b2a7
#
_entry.id   5c788cf96e9af5525d9a1314bc68b2a7
#
_cell.length_a   1.000
_cell.length_b   1.000
_cell.length_c   1.000
_cell.angle_alpha   90.00
_cell.angle_beta   90.00
_cell.angle_gamma   90.00
#
_symmetry.space_group_name_H-M   'P 1'
#
loop_
_entity.id
_entity.type
_entity.pdbx_description
1 polymer ?
#
loop_
_entity_poly.entity_id
_entity_poly.type
_entity_poly.pdbx_seq_one_letter_code
_entity_poly.pdbx_strand_id
1 'polypeptide(L)'
;MAKILVIRFSAIGDVAITIPVIYSFAVQYPQHQITVLSRNTLAPLFDGLPPNITFHGVDLKGEHAGIMGLEWIYKDLKKEHFDAVADFHDVLRSKYLRIRFRLAGVKVAHLDKGRSGKRKLVRARNKVMEWQKSSFQRYAEVFRNIGYPVKLNFQSLFGKGKGNISCMQPLTGDKGTDKWIGIAPFAAHVGKIYPLSKQEQVISLLSERKNTKILLFGGGAKEIEVLAK
;
A
#
# COMPACT_ATOMS: atom_id res chain seq x y z
N MET A 1 19.88 -16.46 7.84
CA MET A 1 18.55 -16.13 7.33
C MET A 1 17.90 -15.20 8.34
N ALA A 2 17.45 -14.00 7.94
CA ALA A 2 16.79 -13.07 8.87
C ALA A 2 15.28 -13.01 8.58
N LYS A 3 14.49 -12.80 9.63
CA LYS A 3 13.04 -12.56 9.55
C LYS A 3 12.75 -11.10 9.84
N ILE A 4 12.06 -10.42 8.94
CA ILE A 4 11.80 -8.98 9.03
C ILE A 4 10.30 -8.73 9.03
N LEU A 5 9.83 -8.00 10.05
CA LEU A 5 8.45 -7.54 10.13
C LEU A 5 8.32 -6.15 9.52
N VAL A 6 7.45 -6.00 8.52
CA VAL A 6 7.08 -4.70 7.94
C VAL A 6 5.67 -4.33 8.41
N ILE A 7 5.49 -3.14 8.96
CA ILE A 7 4.20 -2.70 9.52
C ILE A 7 3.62 -1.55 8.72
N ARG A 8 2.45 -1.76 8.06
CA ARG A 8 1.68 -0.69 7.42
C ARG A 8 0.18 -1.03 7.39
N PHE A 9 -0.63 -0.37 8.21
CA PHE A 9 -2.06 -0.69 8.36
C PHE A 9 -2.99 0.01 7.36
N SER A 10 -2.62 1.19 6.86
CA SER A 10 -3.51 2.05 6.04
C SER A 10 -2.74 3.21 5.36
N ALA A 11 -3.32 3.97 4.41
CA ALA A 11 -4.55 3.64 3.69
C ALA A 11 -4.22 2.69 2.52
N ILE A 12 -5.23 2.21 1.75
CA ILE A 12 -5.01 1.25 0.66
C ILE A 12 -3.92 1.70 -0.33
N GLY A 13 -3.96 2.94 -0.80
CA GLY A 13 -2.94 3.48 -1.70
C GLY A 13 -1.56 3.55 -1.06
N ASP A 14 -1.47 3.93 0.21
CA ASP A 14 -0.20 3.96 0.93
C ASP A 14 0.38 2.57 1.17
N VAL A 15 -0.47 1.54 1.37
CA VAL A 15 -0.04 0.15 1.46
C VAL A 15 0.44 -0.34 0.09
N ALA A 16 -0.31 -0.06 -0.98
CA ALA A 16 0.09 -0.41 -2.34
C ALA A 16 1.46 0.17 -2.72
N ILE A 17 1.75 1.44 -2.35
CA ILE A 17 3.06 2.08 -2.59
C ILE A 17 4.22 1.39 -1.82
N THR A 18 3.96 0.59 -0.79
CA THR A 18 5.03 -0.17 -0.12
C THR A 18 5.50 -1.36 -0.94
N ILE A 19 4.64 -1.92 -1.79
CA ILE A 19 4.88 -3.15 -2.54
C ILE A 19 6.15 -3.09 -3.40
N PRO A 20 6.39 -2.05 -4.21
CA PRO A 20 7.62 -1.95 -4.99
C PRO A 20 8.90 -2.06 -4.17
N VAL A 21 8.90 -1.52 -2.95
CA VAL A 21 10.08 -1.55 -2.07
C VAL A 21 10.23 -2.91 -1.39
N ILE A 22 9.12 -3.50 -0.93
CA ILE A 22 9.08 -4.84 -0.33
C ILE A 22 9.48 -5.90 -1.36
N TYR A 23 8.95 -5.82 -2.57
CA TYR A 23 9.33 -6.68 -3.70
C TYR A 23 10.82 -6.58 -4.00
N SER A 24 11.33 -5.34 -4.14
CA SER A 24 12.74 -5.11 -4.43
C SER A 24 13.65 -5.68 -3.33
N PHE A 25 13.24 -5.57 -2.06
CA PHE A 25 13.92 -6.23 -0.95
C PHE A 25 13.91 -7.75 -1.11
N ALA A 26 12.74 -8.34 -1.35
CA ALA A 26 12.57 -9.78 -1.42
C ALA A 26 13.42 -10.42 -2.54
N VAL A 27 13.53 -9.75 -3.69
CA VAL A 27 14.34 -10.20 -4.81
C VAL A 27 15.84 -9.98 -4.54
N GLN A 28 16.20 -8.89 -3.88
CA GLN A 28 17.61 -8.57 -3.57
C GLN A 28 18.17 -9.44 -2.43
N TYR A 29 17.31 -9.87 -1.51
CA TYR A 29 17.66 -10.68 -0.35
C TYR A 29 16.80 -11.95 -0.27
N PRO A 30 16.89 -12.86 -1.25
CA PRO A 30 16.00 -14.03 -1.34
C PRO A 30 16.12 -15.00 -0.16
N GLN A 31 17.24 -14.96 0.58
CA GLN A 31 17.48 -15.77 1.77
C GLN A 31 16.77 -15.25 3.02
N HIS A 32 16.21 -14.05 2.99
CA HIS A 32 15.50 -13.44 4.12
C HIS A 32 14.00 -13.57 3.95
N GLN A 33 13.27 -13.63 5.06
CA GLN A 33 11.81 -13.66 5.08
C GLN A 33 11.24 -12.32 5.49
N ILE A 34 10.19 -11.89 4.84
CA ILE A 34 9.43 -10.67 5.18
C ILE A 34 8.02 -11.07 5.57
N THR A 35 7.57 -10.64 6.74
CA THR A 35 6.16 -10.69 7.13
C THR A 35 5.59 -9.27 7.06
N VAL A 36 4.56 -9.08 6.26
CA VAL A 36 3.87 -7.78 6.15
C VAL A 36 2.64 -7.77 7.04
N LEU A 37 2.66 -6.98 8.08
CA LEU A 37 1.55 -6.76 8.99
C LEU A 37 0.65 -5.64 8.48
N SER A 38 -0.57 -5.98 8.07
CA SER A 38 -1.55 -5.02 7.59
C SER A 38 -2.99 -5.45 7.91
N ARG A 39 -3.99 -4.67 7.49
CA ARG A 39 -5.40 -5.06 7.68
C ARG A 39 -5.77 -6.21 6.75
N ASN A 40 -6.59 -7.15 7.24
CA ASN A 40 -7.08 -8.32 6.49
C ASN A 40 -7.60 -7.96 5.10
N THR A 41 -8.36 -6.86 4.99
CA THR A 41 -8.96 -6.40 3.73
C THR A 41 -7.95 -6.01 2.65
N LEU A 42 -6.67 -5.93 2.98
CA LEU A 42 -5.58 -5.56 2.06
C LEU A 42 -4.75 -6.75 1.60
N ALA A 43 -5.08 -7.98 2.03
CA ALA A 43 -4.39 -9.19 1.64
C ALA A 43 -4.26 -9.35 0.11
N PRO A 44 -5.32 -9.09 -0.70
CA PRO A 44 -5.22 -9.26 -2.16
C PRO A 44 -4.15 -8.39 -2.84
N LEU A 45 -3.69 -7.31 -2.19
CA LEU A 45 -2.58 -6.50 -2.73
C LEU A 45 -1.24 -7.23 -2.73
N PHE A 46 -1.13 -8.31 -1.97
CA PHE A 46 0.10 -9.07 -1.78
C PHE A 46 0.10 -10.41 -2.53
N ASP A 47 -0.96 -10.70 -3.27
CA ASP A 47 -1.05 -11.90 -4.11
C ASP A 47 -0.02 -11.85 -5.25
N GLY A 48 0.61 -12.98 -5.54
CA GLY A 48 1.59 -13.11 -6.60
C GLY A 48 2.96 -12.48 -6.32
N LEU A 49 3.23 -12.04 -5.08
CA LEU A 49 4.54 -11.57 -4.66
C LEU A 49 5.53 -12.73 -4.48
N PRO A 50 6.85 -12.45 -4.41
CA PRO A 50 7.87 -13.47 -4.15
C PRO A 50 7.56 -14.34 -2.92
N PRO A 51 7.92 -15.64 -2.94
CA PRO A 51 7.51 -16.61 -1.92
C PRO A 51 8.13 -16.36 -0.53
N ASN A 52 9.14 -15.53 -0.45
CA ASN A 52 9.74 -15.09 0.82
C ASN A 52 9.01 -13.87 1.45
N ILE A 53 7.85 -13.48 0.90
CA ILE A 53 6.95 -12.49 1.48
C ILE A 53 5.71 -13.21 2.00
N THR A 54 5.39 -13.01 3.27
CA THR A 54 4.19 -13.53 3.94
C THR A 54 3.31 -12.36 4.38
N PHE A 55 1.99 -12.49 4.24
CA PHE A 55 1.04 -11.49 4.72
C PHE A 55 0.44 -11.94 6.05
N HIS A 56 0.50 -11.07 7.06
CA HIS A 56 -0.17 -11.25 8.34
C HIS A 56 -1.27 -10.18 8.49
N GLY A 57 -2.50 -10.65 8.37
CA GLY A 57 -3.68 -9.79 8.43
C GLY A 57 -4.20 -9.57 9.84
N VAL A 58 -4.69 -8.37 10.13
CA VAL A 58 -5.31 -8.02 11.42
C VAL A 58 -6.60 -7.23 11.24
N ASP A 59 -7.56 -7.44 12.15
CA ASP A 59 -8.77 -6.63 12.23
C ASP A 59 -8.67 -5.61 13.37
N LEU A 60 -8.25 -4.40 13.02
CA LEU A 60 -8.05 -3.30 13.98
C LEU A 60 -9.35 -2.62 14.42
N LYS A 61 -10.51 -3.03 13.89
CA LYS A 61 -11.83 -2.52 14.30
C LYS A 61 -12.63 -3.54 15.09
N GLY A 62 -12.35 -4.82 14.91
CA GLY A 62 -12.94 -5.95 15.62
C GLY A 62 -11.99 -6.54 16.65
N GLU A 63 -11.55 -7.77 16.42
CA GLU A 63 -10.76 -8.59 17.35
C GLU A 63 -9.52 -7.86 17.89
N HIS A 64 -8.81 -7.12 17.04
CA HIS A 64 -7.57 -6.44 17.41
C HIS A 64 -7.75 -4.95 17.73
N ALA A 65 -8.95 -4.56 18.20
CA ALA A 65 -9.24 -3.19 18.58
C ALA A 65 -8.56 -2.79 19.90
N GLY A 66 -8.19 -1.51 20.01
CA GLY A 66 -7.61 -0.94 21.23
C GLY A 66 -6.21 -1.45 21.58
N ILE A 67 -5.79 -1.18 22.81
CA ILE A 67 -4.44 -1.55 23.30
C ILE A 67 -4.35 -3.06 23.54
N MET A 68 -5.42 -3.69 24.04
CA MET A 68 -5.44 -5.14 24.27
C MET A 68 -5.27 -5.91 22.96
N GLY A 69 -5.97 -5.50 21.88
CA GLY A 69 -5.81 -6.08 20.57
C GLY A 69 -4.39 -5.93 20.02
N LEU A 70 -3.74 -4.78 20.23
CA LEU A 70 -2.33 -4.59 19.87
C LEU A 70 -1.38 -5.49 20.68
N GLU A 71 -1.69 -5.75 21.93
CA GLU A 71 -0.90 -6.67 22.75
C GLU A 71 -1.05 -8.12 22.28
N TRP A 72 -2.24 -8.53 21.85
CA TRP A 72 -2.45 -9.85 21.24
C TRP A 72 -1.66 -10.00 19.92
N ILE A 73 -1.72 -8.99 19.05
CA ILE A 73 -0.89 -8.97 17.83
C ILE A 73 0.60 -9.10 18.19
N TYR A 74 1.08 -8.36 19.17
CA TYR A 74 2.48 -8.45 19.60
C TYR A 74 2.84 -9.85 20.12
N LYS A 75 2.00 -10.43 21.00
CA LYS A 75 2.25 -11.77 21.57
C LYS A 75 2.29 -12.85 20.49
N ASP A 76 1.43 -12.75 19.48
CA ASP A 76 1.40 -13.69 18.38
C ASP A 76 2.64 -13.55 17.50
N LEU A 77 2.92 -12.34 17.04
CA LEU A 77 4.08 -12.05 16.20
C LEU A 77 5.43 -12.29 16.92
N LYS A 78 5.49 -12.17 18.23
CA LYS A 78 6.71 -12.47 18.99
C LYS A 78 7.16 -13.92 18.86
N LYS A 79 6.24 -14.86 18.66
CA LYS A 79 6.53 -16.30 18.44
C LYS A 79 7.30 -16.55 17.15
N GLU A 80 7.21 -15.63 16.18
CA GLU A 80 7.91 -15.72 14.89
C GLU A 80 9.41 -15.39 14.99
N HIS A 81 9.89 -14.83 16.12
CA HIS A 81 11.29 -14.49 16.38
C HIS A 81 11.88 -13.57 15.30
N PHE A 82 11.30 -12.38 15.09
CA PHE A 82 11.82 -11.40 14.15
C PHE A 82 13.17 -10.83 14.57
N ASP A 83 14.09 -10.70 13.63
CA ASP A 83 15.39 -10.05 13.81
C ASP A 83 15.30 -8.53 13.70
N ALA A 84 14.35 -8.04 12.89
CA ALA A 84 14.14 -6.61 12.71
C ALA A 84 12.68 -6.24 12.43
N VAL A 85 12.31 -5.01 12.80
CA VAL A 85 11.00 -4.41 12.52
C VAL A 85 11.17 -3.11 11.73
N ALA A 86 10.56 -3.05 10.57
CA ALA A 86 10.47 -1.89 9.68
C ALA A 86 9.06 -1.26 9.78
N ASP A 87 8.91 -0.23 10.59
CA ASP A 87 7.64 0.49 10.72
C ASP A 87 7.48 1.51 9.58
N PHE A 88 6.74 1.14 8.54
CA PHE A 88 6.40 1.99 7.40
C PHE A 88 5.20 2.91 7.66
N HIS A 89 4.65 2.91 8.86
CA HIS A 89 3.43 3.66 9.18
C HIS A 89 3.67 4.86 10.11
N ASP A 90 4.44 4.67 11.16
CA ASP A 90 4.73 5.67 12.21
C ASP A 90 3.46 6.37 12.74
N VAL A 91 2.46 5.59 13.16
CA VAL A 91 1.24 6.00 13.86
C VAL A 91 1.18 5.37 15.25
N LEU A 92 0.28 5.82 16.12
CA LEU A 92 0.21 5.33 17.51
C LEU A 92 0.20 3.80 17.62
N ARG A 93 -0.60 3.12 16.79
CA ARG A 93 -0.68 1.64 16.78
C ARG A 93 0.65 0.98 16.42
N SER A 94 1.29 1.44 15.35
CA SER A 94 2.59 0.88 14.94
C SER A 94 3.72 1.28 15.90
N LYS A 95 3.65 2.46 16.53
CA LYS A 95 4.60 2.87 17.57
C LYS A 95 4.52 1.94 18.79
N TYR A 96 3.31 1.57 19.21
CA TYR A 96 3.13 0.61 20.29
C TYR A 96 3.87 -0.70 19.99
N LEU A 97 3.58 -1.33 18.85
CA LEU A 97 4.24 -2.57 18.44
C LEU A 97 5.76 -2.41 18.34
N ARG A 98 6.23 -1.32 17.72
CA ARG A 98 7.65 -1.00 17.61
C ARG A 98 8.35 -0.89 18.96
N ILE A 99 7.70 -0.24 19.95
CA ILE A 99 8.24 -0.13 21.31
C ILE A 99 8.32 -1.51 21.97
N ARG A 100 7.27 -2.33 21.84
CA ARG A 100 7.25 -3.69 22.40
C ARG A 100 8.37 -4.56 21.82
N PHE A 101 8.59 -4.53 20.52
CA PHE A 101 9.69 -5.25 19.86
C PHE A 101 11.07 -4.70 20.27
N ARG A 102 11.22 -3.39 20.40
CA ARG A 102 12.48 -2.79 20.86
C ARG A 102 12.82 -3.23 22.28
N LEU A 103 11.86 -3.24 23.19
CA LEU A 103 12.05 -3.72 24.56
C LEU A 103 12.38 -5.23 24.63
N ALA A 104 11.98 -5.99 23.62
CA ALA A 104 12.37 -7.39 23.45
C ALA A 104 13.73 -7.58 22.75
N GLY A 105 14.52 -6.51 22.56
CA GLY A 105 15.86 -6.57 21.94
C GLY A 105 15.86 -6.60 20.41
N VAL A 106 14.72 -6.51 19.73
CA VAL A 106 14.62 -6.54 18.28
C VAL A 106 15.07 -5.20 17.69
N LYS A 107 15.86 -5.23 16.61
CA LYS A 107 16.27 -4.04 15.87
C LYS A 107 15.08 -3.36 15.21
N VAL A 108 14.87 -2.07 15.41
CA VAL A 108 13.70 -1.37 14.88
C VAL A 108 14.07 -0.07 14.16
N ALA A 109 13.44 0.18 13.02
CA ALA A 109 13.48 1.48 12.34
C ALA A 109 12.06 1.90 11.93
N HIS A 110 11.86 3.18 11.68
CA HIS A 110 10.56 3.72 11.31
C HIS A 110 10.66 4.79 10.24
N LEU A 111 9.53 5.01 9.58
CA LEU A 111 9.36 5.97 8.51
C LEU A 111 9.56 7.41 9.01
N ASP A 112 10.49 8.13 8.42
CA ASP A 112 10.49 9.59 8.48
C ASP A 112 9.46 10.14 7.48
N LYS A 113 8.41 10.74 8.01
CA LYS A 113 7.33 11.36 7.21
C LYS A 113 7.74 12.67 6.54
N GLY A 114 8.95 13.17 6.78
CA GLY A 114 9.48 14.43 6.23
C GLY A 114 8.66 15.66 6.64
N ARG A 115 8.10 15.66 7.85
CA ARG A 115 7.22 16.74 8.33
C ARG A 115 7.92 18.09 8.38
N SER A 116 9.22 18.12 8.68
CA SER A 116 10.00 19.36 8.73
C SER A 116 10.12 19.99 7.34
N GLY A 117 10.51 19.21 6.32
CA GLY A 117 10.60 19.67 4.94
C GLY A 117 9.24 20.10 4.39
N LYS A 118 8.19 19.30 4.61
CA LYS A 118 6.81 19.66 4.22
C LYS A 118 6.35 20.97 4.87
N ARG A 119 6.68 21.19 6.15
CA ARG A 119 6.35 22.42 6.86
C ARG A 119 7.06 23.63 6.28
N LYS A 120 8.31 23.48 5.82
CA LYS A 120 9.05 24.54 5.12
C LYS A 120 8.41 24.91 3.77
N LEU A 121 7.90 23.92 3.02
CA LEU A 121 7.22 24.11 1.74
C LEU A 121 5.91 24.93 1.85
N VAL A 122 5.17 24.76 2.95
CA VAL A 122 3.83 25.39 3.11
C VAL A 122 3.83 26.65 3.98
N ARG A 123 5.00 27.13 4.41
CA ARG A 123 5.09 28.39 5.19
C ARG A 123 4.55 29.57 4.40
N ALA A 124 3.85 30.48 5.08
CA ALA A 124 3.39 31.74 4.47
C ALA A 124 4.57 32.63 4.09
N ARG A 125 5.60 32.69 4.93
CA ARG A 125 6.84 33.48 4.70
C ARG A 125 8.05 32.55 4.70
N ASN A 126 9.10 32.92 3.97
CA ASN A 126 10.37 32.18 3.86
C ASN A 126 10.14 30.70 3.44
N LYS A 127 9.34 30.49 2.39
CA LYS A 127 9.17 29.18 1.78
C LYS A 127 10.49 28.65 1.27
N VAL A 128 10.75 27.37 1.53
CA VAL A 128 11.88 26.66 0.96
C VAL A 128 11.35 25.65 -0.04
N MET A 129 11.57 25.91 -1.32
CA MET A 129 11.09 25.08 -2.45
C MET A 129 12.12 24.00 -2.78
N GLU A 130 12.27 23.02 -1.90
CA GLU A 130 13.16 21.87 -2.10
C GLU A 130 12.39 20.61 -2.41
N TRP A 131 12.93 19.79 -3.32
CA TRP A 131 12.39 18.46 -3.60
C TRP A 131 12.37 17.60 -2.34
N GLN A 132 11.24 17.01 -2.06
CA GLN A 132 11.09 16.09 -0.93
C GLN A 132 11.31 14.66 -1.39
N LYS A 133 11.91 13.83 -0.52
CA LYS A 133 12.04 12.41 -0.77
C LYS A 133 10.69 11.78 -1.09
N SER A 134 10.65 10.95 -2.12
CA SER A 134 9.48 10.17 -2.47
C SER A 134 9.13 9.15 -1.38
N SER A 135 7.91 8.60 -1.40
CA SER A 135 7.51 7.53 -0.48
C SER A 135 8.41 6.30 -0.62
N PHE A 136 8.79 5.94 -1.85
CA PHE A 136 9.70 4.82 -2.12
C PHE A 136 11.07 5.01 -1.46
N GLN A 137 11.67 6.19 -1.60
CA GLN A 137 12.94 6.52 -0.96
C GLN A 137 12.85 6.44 0.56
N ARG A 138 11.75 6.93 1.14
CA ARG A 138 11.53 6.88 2.60
C ARG A 138 11.39 5.45 3.11
N TYR A 139 10.70 4.57 2.39
CA TYR A 139 10.59 3.16 2.77
C TYR A 139 11.93 2.42 2.61
N ALA A 140 12.67 2.69 1.52
CA ALA A 140 14.01 2.14 1.33
C ALA A 140 14.97 2.57 2.45
N GLU A 141 14.84 3.80 2.96
CA GLU A 141 15.61 4.27 4.13
C GLU A 141 15.29 3.51 5.41
N VAL A 142 14.04 3.09 5.62
CA VAL A 142 13.71 2.26 6.79
C VAL A 142 14.45 0.93 6.73
N PHE A 143 14.47 0.27 5.57
CA PHE A 143 15.25 -0.95 5.38
C PHE A 143 16.75 -0.71 5.58
N ARG A 144 17.31 0.37 5.03
CA ARG A 144 18.71 0.74 5.25
C ARG A 144 19.02 0.90 6.74
N ASN A 145 18.13 1.53 7.51
CA ASN A 145 18.31 1.78 8.94
C ASN A 145 18.26 0.51 9.80
N ILE A 146 17.64 -0.56 9.31
CA ILE A 146 17.75 -1.89 9.95
C ILE A 146 18.92 -2.72 9.39
N GLY A 147 19.72 -2.18 8.46
CA GLY A 147 20.93 -2.83 7.95
C GLY A 147 20.79 -3.47 6.56
N TYR A 148 19.67 -3.25 5.87
CA TYR A 148 19.39 -3.82 4.56
C TYR A 148 19.10 -2.75 3.51
N PRO A 149 20.12 -2.13 2.89
CA PRO A 149 19.91 -1.14 1.84
C PRO A 149 19.22 -1.75 0.62
N VAL A 150 18.15 -1.13 0.17
CA VAL A 150 17.35 -1.61 -0.98
C VAL A 150 17.53 -0.68 -2.18
N LYS A 151 17.88 -1.26 -3.33
CA LYS A 151 17.83 -0.61 -4.63
C LYS A 151 16.49 -0.98 -5.28
N LEU A 152 15.68 0.02 -5.63
CA LEU A 152 14.41 -0.23 -6.28
C LEU A 152 14.60 -0.94 -7.63
N ASN A 153 14.00 -2.10 -7.76
CA ASN A 153 13.96 -2.92 -8.97
C ASN A 153 12.57 -3.55 -9.10
N PHE A 154 11.58 -2.73 -9.38
CA PHE A 154 10.20 -3.16 -9.52
C PHE A 154 9.62 -2.56 -10.81
N GLN A 155 9.05 -3.40 -11.66
CA GLN A 155 8.39 -3.00 -12.89
C GLN A 155 6.89 -3.29 -12.85
N SER A 156 6.51 -4.47 -12.38
CA SER A 156 5.13 -4.92 -12.35
C SER A 156 4.95 -6.07 -11.36
N LEU A 157 3.76 -6.19 -10.77
CA LEU A 157 3.33 -7.38 -10.01
C LEU A 157 3.22 -8.62 -10.90
N PHE A 158 2.98 -8.43 -12.19
CA PHE A 158 2.80 -9.51 -13.15
C PHE A 158 4.09 -9.91 -13.87
N GLY A 159 5.24 -9.37 -13.47
CA GLY A 159 6.53 -9.60 -14.12
C GLY A 159 6.47 -9.18 -15.60
N LYS A 160 6.88 -10.09 -16.49
CA LYS A 160 6.75 -9.92 -17.95
C LYS A 160 5.39 -10.40 -18.50
N GLY A 161 4.57 -11.00 -17.65
CA GLY A 161 3.25 -11.52 -18.04
C GLY A 161 2.16 -10.45 -18.02
N LYS A 162 0.97 -10.88 -18.45
CA LYS A 162 -0.27 -10.10 -18.33
C LYS A 162 -0.99 -10.50 -17.04
N GLY A 163 -1.70 -9.58 -16.41
CA GLY A 163 -2.56 -9.90 -15.29
C GLY A 163 -3.69 -10.87 -15.70
N ASN A 164 -4.11 -11.72 -14.78
CA ASN A 164 -5.25 -12.58 -14.99
C ASN A 164 -6.55 -11.76 -14.84
N ILE A 165 -7.31 -11.65 -15.91
CA ILE A 165 -8.59 -10.93 -15.98
C ILE A 165 -9.81 -11.86 -15.94
N SER A 166 -9.63 -13.16 -15.74
CA SER A 166 -10.72 -14.15 -15.79
C SER A 166 -11.84 -13.85 -14.78
N CYS A 167 -11.49 -13.30 -13.61
CA CYS A 167 -12.49 -12.88 -12.61
C CYS A 167 -13.43 -11.76 -13.09
N MET A 168 -13.04 -11.02 -14.11
CA MET A 168 -13.85 -9.94 -14.69
C MET A 168 -14.73 -10.42 -15.86
N GLN A 169 -14.40 -11.55 -16.49
CA GLN A 169 -15.12 -12.07 -17.65
C GLN A 169 -16.64 -12.18 -17.48
N PRO A 170 -17.19 -12.62 -16.31
CA PRO A 170 -18.63 -12.66 -16.12
C PRO A 170 -19.34 -11.30 -16.25
N LEU A 171 -18.62 -10.21 -15.98
CA LEU A 171 -19.12 -8.83 -16.08
C LEU A 171 -18.79 -8.17 -17.41
N THR A 172 -17.65 -8.51 -17.99
CA THR A 172 -17.11 -7.80 -19.14
C THR A 172 -17.17 -8.59 -20.44
N GLY A 173 -17.38 -9.90 -20.38
CA GLY A 173 -17.11 -10.80 -21.50
C GLY A 173 -15.62 -10.89 -21.82
N ASP A 174 -15.29 -11.53 -22.93
CA ASP A 174 -13.93 -11.64 -23.39
C ASP A 174 -13.36 -10.29 -23.84
N LYS A 175 -12.09 -10.07 -23.53
CA LYS A 175 -11.42 -8.81 -23.89
C LYS A 175 -11.25 -8.66 -25.41
N GLY A 176 -10.98 -9.75 -26.12
CA GLY A 176 -10.71 -9.71 -27.54
C GLY A 176 -9.66 -8.65 -27.89
N THR A 177 -9.96 -7.83 -28.90
CA THR A 177 -9.14 -6.69 -29.35
C THR A 177 -9.51 -5.37 -28.67
N ASP A 178 -10.51 -5.37 -27.78
CA ASP A 178 -11.00 -4.15 -27.14
C ASP A 178 -9.94 -3.48 -26.28
N LYS A 179 -9.95 -2.14 -26.32
CA LYS A 179 -9.20 -1.29 -25.39
C LYS A 179 -10.04 -1.10 -24.14
N TRP A 180 -9.54 -1.54 -22.99
CA TRP A 180 -10.20 -1.32 -21.72
C TRP A 180 -9.65 -0.09 -21.02
N ILE A 181 -10.54 0.80 -20.60
CA ILE A 181 -10.22 2.02 -19.87
C ILE A 181 -10.87 1.92 -18.50
N GLY A 182 -10.05 1.88 -17.45
CA GLY A 182 -10.54 1.91 -16.09
C GLY A 182 -10.65 3.35 -15.57
N ILE A 183 -11.79 3.72 -15.00
CA ILE A 183 -12.01 5.03 -14.40
C ILE A 183 -12.43 4.82 -12.94
N ALA A 184 -11.68 5.43 -12.00
CA ALA A 184 -11.99 5.47 -10.58
C ALA A 184 -12.39 6.91 -10.20
N PRO A 185 -13.69 7.26 -10.25
CA PRO A 185 -14.13 8.65 -10.18
C PRO A 185 -14.09 9.25 -8.76
N PHE A 186 -13.94 8.43 -7.74
CA PHE A 186 -14.08 8.85 -6.35
C PHE A 186 -12.75 8.96 -5.60
N ALA A 187 -12.72 9.78 -4.56
CA ALA A 187 -11.64 9.87 -3.60
C ALA A 187 -12.17 10.22 -2.21
N ALA A 188 -11.41 9.87 -1.17
CA ALA A 188 -11.76 10.16 0.22
C ALA A 188 -11.88 11.67 0.54
N HIS A 189 -11.25 12.52 -0.26
CA HIS A 189 -11.27 13.99 -0.07
C HIS A 189 -11.82 14.67 -1.31
N VAL A 190 -12.84 15.50 -1.14
CA VAL A 190 -13.51 16.24 -2.21
C VAL A 190 -12.53 17.00 -3.12
N GLY A 191 -11.50 17.64 -2.55
CA GLY A 191 -10.50 18.36 -3.33
C GLY A 191 -9.61 17.49 -4.24
N LYS A 192 -9.77 16.16 -4.20
CA LYS A 192 -9.09 15.21 -5.09
C LYS A 192 -10.02 14.60 -6.15
N ILE A 193 -11.31 14.93 -6.09
CA ILE A 193 -12.30 14.44 -7.04
C ILE A 193 -12.37 15.40 -8.21
N TYR A 194 -12.14 14.90 -9.43
CA TYR A 194 -12.47 15.65 -10.63
C TYR A 194 -14.01 15.76 -10.71
N PRO A 195 -14.60 16.93 -11.00
CA PRO A 195 -16.06 17.11 -10.97
C PRO A 195 -16.80 16.01 -11.75
N LEU A 196 -17.78 15.36 -11.12
CA LEU A 196 -18.48 14.21 -11.71
C LEU A 196 -19.10 14.54 -13.07
N SER A 197 -19.75 15.71 -13.21
CA SER A 197 -20.33 16.16 -14.48
C SER A 197 -19.30 16.26 -15.62
N LYS A 198 -18.06 16.59 -15.30
CA LYS A 198 -16.97 16.59 -16.30
C LYS A 198 -16.44 15.19 -16.57
N GLN A 199 -16.46 14.30 -15.56
CA GLN A 199 -16.12 12.90 -15.76
C GLN A 199 -17.14 12.22 -16.67
N GLU A 200 -18.44 12.49 -16.51
CA GLU A 200 -19.51 12.01 -17.37
C GLU A 200 -19.30 12.43 -18.84
N GLN A 201 -18.92 13.69 -19.07
CA GLN A 201 -18.57 14.18 -20.41
C GLN A 201 -17.38 13.39 -21.00
N VAL A 202 -16.33 13.14 -20.21
CA VAL A 202 -15.18 12.35 -20.64
C VAL A 202 -15.59 10.91 -20.97
N ILE A 203 -16.42 10.30 -20.13
CA ILE A 203 -16.95 8.94 -20.33
C ILE A 203 -17.75 8.88 -21.62
N SER A 204 -18.65 9.85 -21.86
CA SER A 204 -19.43 9.94 -23.10
C SER A 204 -18.52 10.00 -24.35
N LEU A 205 -17.54 10.91 -24.36
CA LEU A 205 -16.58 11.03 -25.46
C LEU A 205 -15.74 9.76 -25.69
N LEU A 206 -15.42 9.04 -24.61
CA LEU A 206 -14.68 7.78 -24.71
C LEU A 206 -15.55 6.64 -25.20
N SER A 207 -16.84 6.63 -24.88
CA SER A 207 -17.79 5.58 -25.29
C SER A 207 -18.08 5.61 -26.81
N GLU A 208 -17.89 6.76 -27.47
CA GLU A 208 -18.02 6.88 -28.92
C GLU A 208 -16.88 6.21 -29.70
N ARG A 209 -15.78 5.86 -29.02
CA ARG A 209 -14.63 5.24 -29.66
C ARG A 209 -14.89 3.76 -29.92
N LYS A 210 -14.67 3.34 -31.15
CA LYS A 210 -14.77 1.92 -31.58
C LYS A 210 -13.80 1.05 -30.75
N ASN A 211 -14.23 -0.16 -30.46
CA ASN A 211 -13.43 -1.16 -29.72
C ASN A 211 -12.92 -0.64 -28.36
N THR A 212 -13.74 0.15 -27.67
CA THR A 212 -13.40 0.70 -26.36
C THR A 212 -14.45 0.26 -25.34
N LYS A 213 -14.01 -0.32 -24.24
CA LYS A 213 -14.84 -0.66 -23.08
C LYS A 213 -14.40 0.15 -21.88
N ILE A 214 -15.32 0.81 -21.23
CA ILE A 214 -15.07 1.62 -20.02
C ILE A 214 -15.49 0.82 -18.81
N LEU A 215 -14.61 0.73 -17.82
CA LEU A 215 -14.84 0.04 -16.55
C LEU A 215 -14.80 1.07 -15.44
N LEU A 216 -15.94 1.25 -14.76
CA LEU A 216 -16.05 2.19 -13.64
C LEU A 216 -15.74 1.46 -12.32
N PHE A 217 -14.87 2.04 -11.51
CA PHE A 217 -14.46 1.49 -10.23
C PHE A 217 -14.98 2.35 -9.08
N GLY A 218 -15.68 1.72 -8.15
CA GLY A 218 -16.14 2.33 -6.92
C GLY A 218 -16.48 1.27 -5.88
N GLY A 219 -16.64 1.67 -4.62
CA GLY A 219 -16.94 0.76 -3.54
C GLY A 219 -17.69 1.41 -2.39
N GLY A 220 -18.56 0.62 -1.73
CA GLY A 220 -19.44 1.12 -0.70
C GLY A 220 -20.74 1.71 -1.26
N ALA A 221 -21.80 1.72 -0.43
CA ALA A 221 -23.17 2.02 -0.87
C ALA A 221 -23.29 3.35 -1.63
N LYS A 222 -22.63 4.41 -1.14
CA LYS A 222 -22.74 5.76 -1.74
C LYS A 222 -22.12 5.84 -3.15
N GLU A 223 -20.96 5.20 -3.35
CA GLU A 223 -20.27 5.23 -4.64
C GLU A 223 -21.01 4.36 -5.67
N ILE A 224 -21.52 3.18 -5.22
CA ILE A 224 -22.31 2.28 -6.05
C ILE A 224 -23.60 2.97 -6.52
N GLU A 225 -24.29 3.69 -5.64
CA GLU A 225 -25.50 4.44 -6.00
C GLU A 225 -25.23 5.48 -7.10
N VAL A 226 -24.09 6.15 -7.06
CA VAL A 226 -23.71 7.15 -8.08
C VAL A 226 -23.32 6.47 -9.39
N LEU A 227 -22.64 5.32 -9.34
CA LEU A 227 -22.22 4.57 -10.54
C LEU A 227 -23.39 3.89 -11.26
N ALA A 228 -24.51 3.67 -10.58
CA ALA A 228 -25.71 3.04 -11.14
C ALA A 228 -26.63 4.02 -11.90
N LYS A 229 -26.36 5.32 -11.83
CA LYS A 229 -27.07 6.39 -12.55
C LYS A 229 -26.46 6.64 -13.91
#